data_2e2f5cbb4a2f39930fc2c5b054be434f
#
_entry.id   2e2f5cbb4a2f39930fc2c5b054be434f
#
_cell.length_a   1.000
_cell.length_b   1.000
_cell.length_c   1.000
_cell.angle_alpha   90.00
_cell.angle_beta   90.00
_cell.angle_gamma   90.00
#
_symmetry.space_group_name_H-M   'P 1'
#
loop_
_entity.id
_entity.type
_entity.pdbx_description
1 polymer ?
#
loop_
_entity_poly.entity_id
_entity_poly.type
_entity_poly.pdbx_seq_one_letter_code
_entity_poly.pdbx_strand_id
1 'polypeptide(L)'
;MSPAIFQEPPPNVDETWTHGAMLGGMIGYGDEDLAESYFLAGDTLIAAIANGDADGRELVNPVMYVYRHGIELYLKCIVRPEQKNHSLGSLLDAFCRHIREGYGETVPAVITKPISEFAKYDQRSDVFRYETDRNGKNHEPLGYEGEFWIDLPSMKASMAVLRRSFRRVLWADRAGEIPPAGMG
;
A
#
# COMPACT_ATOMS: atom_id res chain seq x y z
N MET A 1 -28.09 15.29 -20.93
CA MET A 1 -27.58 13.94 -20.53
C MET A 1 -26.23 14.14 -19.87
N SER A 2 -25.98 13.57 -18.69
CA SER A 2 -24.64 13.59 -18.14
C SER A 2 -23.72 12.70 -18.97
N PRO A 3 -22.47 13.09 -19.22
CA PRO A 3 -21.52 12.23 -19.94
C PRO A 3 -21.26 10.94 -19.17
N ALA A 4 -21.02 9.84 -19.89
CA ALA A 4 -20.62 8.57 -19.26
C ALA A 4 -19.24 8.71 -18.61
N ILE A 5 -19.02 8.06 -17.47
CA ILE A 5 -17.71 8.05 -16.78
C ILE A 5 -16.68 7.27 -17.60
N PHE A 6 -17.09 6.12 -18.14
CA PHE A 6 -16.24 5.27 -18.99
C PHE A 6 -16.56 5.58 -20.45
N GLN A 7 -15.56 6.05 -21.18
CA GLN A 7 -15.69 6.50 -22.57
C GLN A 7 -14.59 5.86 -23.43
N GLU A 8 -14.83 5.82 -24.74
CA GLU A 8 -13.79 5.50 -25.69
C GLU A 8 -12.65 6.51 -25.60
N PRO A 9 -11.39 6.09 -25.80
CA PRO A 9 -10.27 7.03 -25.83
C PRO A 9 -10.48 8.10 -26.90
N PRO A 10 -10.15 9.38 -26.61
CA PRO A 10 -10.21 10.41 -27.61
C PRO A 10 -9.16 10.19 -28.72
N PRO A 11 -9.38 10.70 -29.94
CA PRO A 11 -8.47 10.51 -31.06
C PRO A 11 -7.04 11.02 -30.82
N ASN A 12 -6.89 12.04 -29.95
CA ASN A 12 -5.60 12.60 -29.57
C ASN A 12 -5.29 12.23 -28.12
N VAL A 13 -4.67 11.06 -27.92
CA VAL A 13 -4.34 10.52 -26.59
C VAL A 13 -3.31 11.40 -25.87
N ASP A 14 -2.43 12.10 -26.58
CA ASP A 14 -1.38 12.91 -25.98
C ASP A 14 -1.92 14.11 -25.19
N GLU A 15 -3.11 14.59 -25.52
CA GLU A 15 -3.79 15.68 -24.81
C GLU A 15 -4.63 15.21 -23.62
N THR A 16 -4.81 13.92 -23.42
CA THR A 16 -5.78 13.37 -22.46
C THR A 16 -5.24 13.15 -21.06
N TRP A 17 -3.92 13.03 -20.88
CA TRP A 17 -3.31 12.73 -19.59
C TRP A 17 -3.52 13.79 -18.51
N THR A 18 -3.93 15.01 -18.91
CA THR A 18 -4.29 16.09 -17.96
C THR A 18 -5.76 16.05 -17.52
N HIS A 19 -6.63 15.33 -18.25
CA HIS A 19 -8.07 15.29 -17.98
C HIS A 19 -8.62 13.88 -17.85
N GLY A 20 -7.81 12.85 -18.12
CA GLY A 20 -8.25 11.47 -18.09
C GLY A 20 -7.10 10.49 -17.98
N ALA A 21 -7.43 9.22 -17.90
CA ALA A 21 -6.49 8.12 -17.84
C ALA A 21 -7.05 6.91 -18.60
N MET A 22 -6.16 6.11 -19.18
CA MET A 22 -6.50 4.83 -19.80
C MET A 22 -6.55 3.75 -18.72
N LEU A 23 -7.53 2.87 -18.80
CA LEU A 23 -7.68 1.74 -17.89
C LEU A 23 -7.82 0.44 -18.71
N GLY A 24 -6.94 -0.53 -18.47
CA GLY A 24 -6.94 -1.80 -19.19
C GLY A 24 -6.16 -1.77 -20.51
N GLY A 25 -6.39 -2.75 -21.36
CA GLY A 25 -5.73 -2.90 -22.67
C GLY A 25 -4.27 -3.31 -22.56
N MET A 26 -3.42 -2.80 -23.47
CA MET A 26 -1.99 -3.13 -23.52
C MET A 26 -1.15 -2.43 -22.42
N ILE A 27 -1.71 -1.47 -21.71
CA ILE A 27 -1.11 -0.90 -20.52
C ILE A 27 -1.47 -1.82 -19.36
N GLY A 28 -0.85 -3.00 -19.33
CA GLY A 28 -0.98 -3.95 -18.24
C GLY A 28 -0.20 -3.44 -17.03
N TYR A 29 -0.90 -2.89 -16.05
CA TYR A 29 -0.31 -2.71 -14.75
C TYR A 29 -0.20 -4.07 -14.07
N GLY A 30 1.03 -4.50 -13.79
CA GLY A 30 1.27 -5.62 -12.87
C GLY A 30 0.90 -5.23 -11.44
N ASP A 31 0.81 -6.22 -10.56
CA ASP A 31 0.53 -5.97 -9.13
C ASP A 31 1.57 -5.04 -8.49
N GLU A 32 2.82 -5.04 -8.97
CA GLU A 32 3.86 -4.11 -8.54
C GLU A 32 3.55 -2.66 -8.93
N ASP A 33 3.13 -2.42 -10.16
CA ASP A 33 2.75 -1.08 -10.63
C ASP A 33 1.53 -0.55 -9.87
N LEU A 34 0.59 -1.45 -9.57
CA LEU A 34 -0.55 -1.10 -8.71
C LEU A 34 -0.09 -0.76 -7.30
N ALA A 35 0.82 -1.53 -6.69
CA ALA A 35 1.36 -1.22 -5.39
C ALA A 35 2.04 0.15 -5.36
N GLU A 36 2.87 0.45 -6.39
CA GLU A 36 3.50 1.76 -6.56
C GLU A 36 2.48 2.89 -6.65
N SER A 37 1.39 2.69 -7.40
CA SER A 37 0.32 3.67 -7.55
C SER A 37 -0.37 3.97 -6.21
N TYR A 38 -0.59 2.96 -5.38
CA TYR A 38 -1.18 3.16 -4.05
C TYR A 38 -0.23 3.88 -3.08
N PHE A 39 1.08 3.61 -3.12
CA PHE A 39 2.06 4.38 -2.35
C PHE A 39 2.11 5.84 -2.82
N LEU A 40 2.10 6.09 -4.13
CA LEU A 40 2.05 7.43 -4.69
C LEU A 40 0.78 8.18 -4.26
N ALA A 41 -0.38 7.52 -4.28
CA ALA A 41 -1.63 8.10 -3.82
C ALA A 41 -1.54 8.52 -2.34
N GLY A 42 -1.00 7.67 -1.46
CA GLY A 42 -0.77 8.01 -0.05
C GLY A 42 0.16 9.21 0.13
N ASP A 43 1.27 9.24 -0.59
CA ASP A 43 2.22 10.35 -0.57
C ASP A 43 1.57 11.67 -1.01
N THR A 44 0.70 11.61 -2.04
CA THR A 44 -0.02 12.77 -2.59
C THR A 44 -1.07 13.29 -1.60
N LEU A 45 -1.84 12.40 -0.98
CA LEU A 45 -2.83 12.77 0.03
C LEU A 45 -2.17 13.43 1.26
N ILE A 46 -1.04 12.89 1.75
CA ILE A 46 -0.31 13.53 2.85
C ILE A 46 0.25 14.88 2.42
N ALA A 47 0.73 15.03 1.19
CA ALA A 47 1.20 16.31 0.69
C ALA A 47 0.08 17.35 0.65
N ALA A 48 -1.13 16.98 0.20
CA ALA A 48 -2.30 17.86 0.20
C ALA A 48 -2.65 18.34 1.62
N ILE A 49 -2.60 17.43 2.61
CA ILE A 49 -2.82 17.81 4.02
C ILE A 49 -1.72 18.79 4.50
N ALA A 50 -0.45 18.49 4.21
CA ALA A 50 0.67 19.30 4.64
C ALA A 50 0.66 20.71 4.02
N ASN A 51 0.17 20.84 2.79
CA ASN A 51 0.02 22.11 2.08
C ASN A 51 -1.24 22.90 2.50
N GLY A 52 -2.14 22.31 3.27
CA GLY A 52 -3.42 22.92 3.64
C GLY A 52 -4.50 22.84 2.56
N ASP A 53 -4.29 22.02 1.53
CA ASP A 53 -5.26 21.80 0.44
C ASP A 53 -6.43 20.91 0.88
N ALA A 54 -6.24 20.15 2.00
CA ALA A 54 -7.25 19.26 2.56
C ALA A 54 -7.10 19.11 4.07
N ASP A 55 -8.20 18.74 4.76
CA ASP A 55 -8.17 18.44 6.21
C ASP A 55 -7.71 17.02 6.48
N GLY A 56 -6.79 16.86 7.42
CA GLY A 56 -6.31 15.53 7.84
C GLY A 56 -7.41 14.62 8.38
N ARG A 57 -8.45 15.18 9.00
CA ARG A 57 -9.61 14.41 9.50
C ARG A 57 -10.42 13.78 8.36
N GLU A 58 -10.46 14.43 7.19
CA GLU A 58 -11.19 13.94 6.03
C GLU A 58 -10.38 12.88 5.26
N LEU A 59 -9.05 13.03 5.24
CA LEU A 59 -8.17 12.20 4.42
C LEU A 59 -7.42 11.10 5.19
N VAL A 60 -7.48 11.04 6.51
CA VAL A 60 -6.73 10.03 7.29
C VAL A 60 -7.12 8.60 6.91
N ASN A 61 -8.42 8.29 6.81
CA ASN A 61 -8.87 6.96 6.40
C ASN A 61 -8.47 6.61 4.95
N PRO A 62 -8.67 7.48 3.94
CA PRO A 62 -8.10 7.28 2.61
C PRO A 62 -6.59 7.02 2.61
N VAL A 63 -5.79 7.83 3.34
CA VAL A 63 -4.35 7.65 3.47
C VAL A 63 -4.00 6.26 4.02
N MET A 64 -4.63 5.88 5.13
CA MET A 64 -4.42 4.58 5.77
C MET A 64 -4.77 3.42 4.84
N TYR A 65 -5.92 3.54 4.15
CA TYR A 65 -6.38 2.52 3.22
C TYR A 65 -5.41 2.30 2.05
N VAL A 66 -4.99 3.38 1.38
CA VAL A 66 -4.12 3.24 0.19
C VAL A 66 -2.75 2.70 0.56
N TYR A 67 -2.13 3.13 1.66
CA TYR A 67 -0.86 2.56 2.10
C TYR A 67 -0.99 1.09 2.50
N ARG A 68 -2.03 0.75 3.29
CA ARG A 68 -2.28 -0.63 3.65
C ARG A 68 -2.43 -1.53 2.44
N HIS A 69 -3.19 -1.07 1.44
CA HIS A 69 -3.41 -1.83 0.21
C HIS A 69 -2.13 -1.96 -0.63
N GLY A 70 -1.35 -0.89 -0.74
CA GLY A 70 -0.04 -0.92 -1.37
C GLY A 70 0.93 -1.91 -0.71
N ILE A 71 0.98 -1.95 0.63
CA ILE A 71 1.76 -2.95 1.39
C ILE A 71 1.29 -4.37 1.05
N GLU A 72 -0.02 -4.62 1.07
CA GLU A 72 -0.58 -5.92 0.75
C GLU A 72 -0.19 -6.40 -0.65
N LEU A 73 -0.29 -5.53 -1.66
CA LEU A 73 0.09 -5.84 -3.04
C LEU A 73 1.58 -6.16 -3.15
N TYR A 74 2.45 -5.34 -2.57
CA TYR A 74 3.89 -5.63 -2.58
C TYR A 74 4.24 -6.96 -1.93
N LEU A 75 3.67 -7.24 -0.76
CA LEU A 75 3.88 -8.53 -0.09
C LEU A 75 3.43 -9.68 -0.99
N LYS A 76 2.26 -9.56 -1.65
CA LYS A 76 1.78 -10.57 -2.61
C LYS A 76 2.70 -10.75 -3.81
N CYS A 77 3.26 -9.67 -4.36
CA CYS A 77 4.25 -9.74 -5.44
C CYS A 77 5.47 -10.57 -5.04
N ILE A 78 5.95 -10.41 -3.80
CA ILE A 78 7.14 -11.08 -3.30
C ILE A 78 6.84 -12.53 -2.95
N VAL A 79 5.82 -12.78 -2.10
CA VAL A 79 5.58 -14.12 -1.55
C VAL A 79 4.74 -15.03 -2.46
N ARG A 80 4.04 -14.45 -3.45
CA ARG A 80 3.20 -15.16 -4.43
C ARG A 80 2.32 -16.25 -3.79
N PRO A 81 1.42 -15.89 -2.85
CA PRO A 81 0.65 -16.86 -2.10
C PRO A 81 -0.27 -17.67 -3.03
N GLU A 82 -0.35 -18.98 -2.84
CA GLU A 82 -1.21 -19.88 -3.62
C GLU A 82 -2.71 -19.58 -3.42
N GLN A 83 -3.07 -19.10 -2.24
CA GLN A 83 -4.44 -18.74 -1.90
C GLN A 83 -4.59 -17.22 -1.75
N LYS A 84 -5.75 -16.69 -2.16
CA LYS A 84 -6.09 -15.27 -1.93
C LYS A 84 -6.16 -14.99 -0.43
N ASN A 85 -5.19 -14.25 0.07
CA ASN A 85 -5.08 -13.85 1.46
C ASN A 85 -4.98 -12.33 1.56
N HIS A 86 -5.78 -11.72 2.42
CA HIS A 86 -5.78 -10.29 2.71
C HIS A 86 -5.22 -9.96 4.10
N SER A 87 -4.80 -10.97 4.87
CA SER A 87 -4.20 -10.80 6.18
C SER A 87 -2.76 -10.33 6.05
N LEU A 88 -2.48 -9.07 6.41
CA LEU A 88 -1.13 -8.53 6.42
C LEU A 88 -0.21 -9.30 7.38
N GLY A 89 -0.74 -9.81 8.50
CA GLY A 89 0.05 -10.63 9.43
C GLY A 89 0.57 -11.91 8.76
N SER A 90 -0.32 -12.66 8.11
CA SER A 90 0.07 -13.88 7.39
C SER A 90 1.02 -13.60 6.22
N LEU A 91 0.82 -12.48 5.50
CA LEU A 91 1.71 -12.06 4.42
C LEU A 91 3.08 -11.63 4.96
N LEU A 92 3.13 -10.96 6.11
CA LEU A 92 4.39 -10.61 6.77
C LEU A 92 5.16 -11.85 7.22
N ASP A 93 4.49 -12.84 7.82
CA ASP A 93 5.13 -14.11 8.21
C ASP A 93 5.71 -14.83 6.99
N ALA A 94 4.97 -14.88 5.88
CA ALA A 94 5.44 -15.44 4.63
C ALA A 94 6.63 -14.65 4.05
N PHE A 95 6.60 -13.33 4.11
CA PHE A 95 7.71 -12.46 3.70
C PHE A 95 8.96 -12.69 4.54
N CYS A 96 8.84 -12.75 5.86
CA CYS A 96 9.97 -13.04 6.76
C CYS A 96 10.57 -14.42 6.48
N ARG A 97 9.73 -15.41 6.16
CA ARG A 97 10.18 -16.74 5.75
C ARG A 97 10.90 -16.70 4.41
N HIS A 98 10.35 -16.04 3.40
CA HIS A 98 10.95 -15.86 2.08
C HIS A 98 12.37 -15.28 2.18
N ILE A 99 12.55 -14.21 2.96
CA ILE A 99 13.86 -13.59 3.18
C ILE A 99 14.82 -14.54 3.90
N ARG A 100 14.36 -15.26 4.92
CA ARG A 100 15.21 -16.20 5.66
C ARG A 100 15.65 -17.37 4.81
N GLU A 101 14.74 -17.98 4.07
CA GLU A 101 15.02 -19.18 3.27
C GLU A 101 15.77 -18.85 1.98
N GLY A 102 15.43 -17.72 1.33
CA GLY A 102 16.06 -17.32 0.08
C GLY A 102 17.43 -16.67 0.26
N TYR A 103 17.61 -15.91 1.35
CA TYR A 103 18.79 -15.05 1.52
C TYR A 103 19.57 -15.28 2.82
N GLY A 104 19.08 -16.14 3.72
CA GLY A 104 19.71 -16.39 5.03
C GLY A 104 19.63 -15.20 6.00
N GLU A 105 18.81 -14.19 5.68
CA GLU A 105 18.74 -12.93 6.38
C GLU A 105 17.50 -12.82 7.28
N THR A 106 17.55 -11.89 8.24
CA THR A 106 16.40 -11.55 9.09
C THR A 106 15.88 -10.16 8.69
N VAL A 107 14.56 -10.06 8.50
CA VAL A 107 13.92 -8.77 8.15
C VAL A 107 14.04 -7.80 9.34
N PRO A 108 14.64 -6.62 9.15
CA PRO A 108 14.81 -5.65 10.23
C PRO A 108 13.48 -5.12 10.80
N ALA A 109 13.49 -4.74 12.09
CA ALA A 109 12.31 -4.21 12.77
C ALA A 109 11.72 -2.95 12.10
N VAL A 110 12.55 -2.12 11.46
CA VAL A 110 12.10 -0.95 10.71
C VAL A 110 11.17 -1.29 9.55
N ILE A 111 11.22 -2.52 9.05
CA ILE A 111 10.34 -3.06 8.01
C ILE A 111 9.14 -3.78 8.63
N THR A 112 9.38 -4.67 9.61
CA THR A 112 8.31 -5.52 10.17
C THR A 112 7.33 -4.72 11.04
N LYS A 113 7.81 -3.73 11.79
CA LYS A 113 7.00 -2.98 12.74
C LYS A 113 5.84 -2.22 12.08
N PRO A 114 6.03 -1.39 11.04
CA PRO A 114 4.92 -0.71 10.39
C PRO A 114 3.88 -1.68 9.80
N ILE A 115 4.32 -2.78 9.20
CA ILE A 115 3.42 -3.80 8.64
C ILE A 115 2.61 -4.47 9.76
N SER A 116 3.25 -4.79 10.90
CA SER A 116 2.59 -5.36 12.06
C SER A 116 1.57 -4.40 12.69
N GLU A 117 1.87 -3.10 12.70
CA GLU A 117 0.94 -2.06 13.16
C GLU A 117 -0.31 -2.04 12.28
N PHE A 118 -0.18 -1.99 10.96
CA PHE A 118 -1.32 -2.10 10.04
C PHE A 118 -2.07 -3.43 10.22
N ALA A 119 -1.36 -4.55 10.35
CA ALA A 119 -1.98 -5.86 10.57
C ALA A 119 -2.78 -5.94 11.86
N LYS A 120 -2.30 -5.27 12.92
CA LYS A 120 -2.99 -5.20 14.20
C LYS A 120 -4.27 -4.36 14.12
N TYR A 121 -4.24 -3.24 13.39
CA TYR A 121 -5.37 -2.33 13.26
C TYR A 121 -6.44 -2.83 12.30
N ASP A 122 -6.03 -3.35 11.15
CA ASP A 122 -6.93 -3.74 10.07
C ASP A 122 -6.62 -5.15 9.57
N GLN A 123 -7.02 -6.14 10.38
CA GLN A 123 -6.82 -7.55 10.06
C GLN A 123 -7.52 -8.00 8.78
N ARG A 124 -8.67 -7.38 8.45
CA ARG A 124 -9.57 -7.83 7.38
C ARG A 124 -9.64 -6.90 6.18
N SER A 125 -8.88 -5.80 6.19
CA SER A 125 -8.95 -4.75 5.16
C SER A 125 -10.32 -4.06 5.11
N ASP A 126 -10.96 -3.85 6.24
CA ASP A 126 -12.30 -3.23 6.33
C ASP A 126 -12.35 -1.98 7.24
N VAL A 127 -11.45 -1.86 8.21
CA VAL A 127 -11.45 -0.78 9.20
C VAL A 127 -11.38 0.62 8.58
N PHE A 128 -10.54 0.82 7.58
CA PHE A 128 -10.37 2.14 6.93
C PHE A 128 -11.38 2.41 5.81
N ARG A 129 -12.28 1.48 5.54
CA ARG A 129 -13.28 1.57 4.46
C ARG A 129 -14.70 1.70 4.95
N TYR A 130 -14.99 1.16 6.12
CA TYR A 130 -16.35 1.06 6.65
C TYR A 130 -16.36 1.51 8.11
N GLU A 131 -17.45 2.16 8.52
CA GLU A 131 -17.65 2.59 9.91
C GLU A 131 -17.91 1.39 10.85
N THR A 132 -18.53 0.36 10.31
CA THR A 132 -18.92 -0.85 11.07
C THR A 132 -18.40 -2.11 10.41
N ASP A 133 -18.19 -3.14 11.22
CA ASP A 133 -17.91 -4.50 10.76
C ASP A 133 -19.16 -5.15 10.12
N ARG A 134 -19.00 -6.38 9.60
CA ARG A 134 -20.09 -7.14 8.96
C ARG A 134 -21.25 -7.47 9.89
N ASN A 135 -21.09 -7.31 11.21
CA ASN A 135 -22.12 -7.54 12.21
C ASN A 135 -22.75 -6.22 12.69
N GLY A 136 -22.43 -5.09 12.06
CA GLY A 136 -22.93 -3.76 12.41
C GLY A 136 -22.33 -3.19 13.69
N LYS A 137 -21.21 -3.72 14.18
CA LYS A 137 -20.47 -3.16 15.31
C LYS A 137 -19.41 -2.21 14.81
N ASN A 138 -19.24 -1.08 15.50
CA ASN A 138 -18.16 -0.14 15.21
C ASN A 138 -16.82 -0.88 15.24
N HIS A 139 -15.94 -0.53 14.31
CA HIS A 139 -14.57 -1.03 14.35
C HIS A 139 -13.88 -0.47 15.59
N GLU A 140 -13.53 -1.34 16.51
CA GLU A 140 -12.64 -1.02 17.61
C GLU A 140 -11.21 -1.39 17.17
N PRO A 141 -10.31 -0.41 17.02
CA PRO A 141 -8.91 -0.69 16.73
C PRO A 141 -8.34 -1.57 17.85
N LEU A 142 -7.86 -2.76 17.52
CA LEU A 142 -7.42 -3.75 18.50
C LEU A 142 -6.38 -3.18 19.48
N GLY A 143 -6.78 -3.04 20.73
CA GLY A 143 -5.92 -2.64 21.85
C GLY A 143 -5.76 -1.14 22.06
N TYR A 144 -6.66 -0.33 21.48
CA TYR A 144 -6.77 1.09 21.82
C TYR A 144 -8.22 1.38 22.25
N GLU A 145 -8.36 1.92 23.44
CA GLU A 145 -9.61 2.50 23.91
C GLU A 145 -9.56 4.00 23.59
N GLY A 146 -10.52 4.47 22.80
CA GLY A 146 -10.65 5.89 22.46
C GLY A 146 -9.87 6.36 21.23
N GLU A 147 -9.53 7.63 21.19
CA GLU A 147 -8.84 8.28 20.06
C GLU A 147 -7.34 8.02 20.09
N PHE A 148 -6.73 7.88 18.93
CA PHE A 148 -5.28 7.78 18.77
C PHE A 148 -4.79 8.73 17.69
N TRP A 149 -3.56 9.18 17.83
CA TRP A 149 -2.92 10.10 16.91
C TRP A 149 -2.07 9.36 15.88
N ILE A 150 -2.20 9.77 14.62
CA ILE A 150 -1.33 9.30 13.52
C ILE A 150 -0.43 10.45 13.11
N ASP A 151 0.88 10.28 13.28
CA ASP A 151 1.89 11.22 12.79
C ASP A 151 2.11 10.96 11.30
N LEU A 152 1.47 11.75 10.45
CA LEU A 152 1.51 11.59 8.99
C LEU A 152 2.93 11.76 8.40
N PRO A 153 3.76 12.73 8.82
CA PRO A 153 5.16 12.81 8.38
C PRO A 153 5.97 11.56 8.70
N SER A 154 5.90 11.07 9.93
CA SER A 154 6.59 9.84 10.35
C SER A 154 6.07 8.61 9.61
N MET A 155 4.76 8.53 9.38
CA MET A 155 4.17 7.46 8.58
C MET A 155 4.70 7.51 7.14
N LYS A 156 4.70 8.68 6.48
CA LYS A 156 5.25 8.84 5.13
C LYS A 156 6.71 8.39 5.04
N ALA A 157 7.53 8.77 6.02
CA ALA A 157 8.92 8.34 6.09
C ALA A 157 9.04 6.80 6.21
N SER A 158 8.23 6.18 7.05
CA SER A 158 8.17 4.72 7.21
C SER A 158 7.72 4.03 5.91
N MET A 159 6.72 4.56 5.24
CA MET A 159 6.23 4.04 3.96
C MET A 159 7.30 4.15 2.86
N ALA A 160 8.06 5.24 2.83
CA ALA A 160 9.19 5.38 1.90
C ALA A 160 10.28 4.32 2.13
N VAL A 161 10.55 3.96 3.39
CA VAL A 161 11.48 2.87 3.73
C VAL A 161 10.92 1.53 3.28
N LEU A 162 9.65 1.22 3.56
CA LEU A 162 9.00 -0.01 3.11
C LEU A 162 9.05 -0.16 1.58
N ARG A 163 8.64 0.88 0.85
CA ARG A 163 8.63 0.89 -0.60
C ARG A 163 10.00 0.58 -1.20
N ARG A 164 11.07 1.24 -0.71
CA ARG A 164 12.44 0.92 -1.14
C ARG A 164 12.83 -0.50 -0.85
N SER A 165 12.49 -1.00 0.33
CA SER A 165 12.83 -2.38 0.75
C SER A 165 12.13 -3.43 -0.11
N PHE A 166 10.84 -3.25 -0.39
CA PHE A 166 10.09 -4.17 -1.26
C PHE A 166 10.64 -4.19 -2.69
N ARG A 167 10.93 -3.01 -3.26
CA ARG A 167 11.54 -2.91 -4.59
C ARG A 167 12.90 -3.59 -4.63
N ARG A 168 13.70 -3.45 -3.58
CA ARG A 168 14.99 -4.12 -3.47
C ARG A 168 14.85 -5.64 -3.47
N VAL A 169 13.90 -6.18 -2.71
CA VAL A 169 13.63 -7.63 -2.68
C VAL A 169 13.17 -8.13 -4.04
N LEU A 170 12.19 -7.45 -4.67
CA LEU A 170 11.71 -7.83 -6.00
C LEU A 170 12.79 -7.78 -7.07
N TRP A 171 13.70 -6.80 -6.99
CA TRP A 171 14.86 -6.75 -7.86
C TRP A 171 15.80 -7.93 -7.62
N ALA A 172 16.10 -8.25 -6.36
CA ALA A 172 16.97 -9.35 -5.98
C ALA A 172 16.39 -10.71 -6.42
N ASP A 173 15.08 -10.93 -6.21
CA ASP A 173 14.39 -12.14 -6.65
C ASP A 173 14.49 -12.34 -8.17
N ARG A 174 14.43 -11.26 -8.95
CA ARG A 174 14.56 -11.29 -10.42
C ARG A 174 15.99 -11.51 -10.90
N ALA A 175 16.94 -10.92 -10.19
CA ALA A 175 18.37 -11.03 -10.53
C ALA A 175 19.02 -12.30 -9.96
N GLY A 176 18.37 -12.98 -9.01
CA GLY A 176 18.96 -14.09 -8.25
C GLY A 176 20.05 -13.63 -7.27
N GLU A 177 20.12 -12.34 -6.93
CA GLU A 177 21.13 -11.74 -6.07
C GLU A 177 20.54 -10.67 -5.15
N ILE A 178 21.07 -10.51 -3.94
CA ILE A 178 20.74 -9.38 -3.06
C ILE A 178 21.50 -8.13 -3.52
N PRO A 179 20.84 -7.03 -3.87
CA PRO A 179 21.54 -5.79 -4.22
C PRO A 179 22.31 -5.24 -3.01
N PRO A 180 23.52 -4.67 -3.21
CA PRO A 180 24.32 -4.13 -2.12
C PRO A 180 23.57 -3.04 -1.35
N ALA A 181 23.79 -2.98 -0.04
CA ALA A 181 23.21 -1.94 0.82
C ALA A 181 23.77 -0.58 0.37
N GLY A 182 22.94 0.29 -0.18
CA GLY A 182 23.34 1.63 -0.60
C GLY A 182 22.86 2.09 -1.98
N MET A 183 22.20 1.25 -2.75
CA MET A 183 21.52 1.69 -3.96
C MET A 183 20.06 2.07 -3.63
N GLY A 184 19.82 3.33 -3.28
CA GLY A 184 18.50 3.85 -3.01
C GLY A 184 18.47 5.35 -3.02
#